data_2be1f602880f84c154d5eaff9e3def76
#
_entry.id   2be1f602880f84c154d5eaff9e3def76
#
_cell.length_a   1.000
_cell.length_b   1.000
_cell.length_c   1.000
_cell.angle_alpha   90.00
_cell.angle_beta   90.00
_cell.angle_gamma   90.00
#
_symmetry.space_group_name_H-M   'P 1'
#
loop_
_entity.id
_entity.type
_entity.pdbx_description
1 polymer ?
#
loop_
_entity_poly.entity_id
_entity_poly.type
_entity_poly.pdbx_seq_one_letter_code
_entity_poly.pdbx_strand_id
1 'polypeptide(L)'
;MKRILLSLAAISLGSIVLSAQTFSNPEEGRYTVSTGDVTMTIDAARGGKIVSFRYQDKEVLSQTRFPNSFGSTFWTSPQSDWNWPPVPEYDRFPYTAEAGDESLILTGQKSERFGMRIRKEFSTDPKSNAIIIRYTIINESDKERQVAPWEISRVPNGGMVFFQAKEAVPANNMKGLPFTFEKGAAWYVMDQAKENRKINADGKGWLAFCDNGLMFIKKFDDIKSSDAAPAEAEIQIYANPGKTFVEIEEQGAYTTIAPGEELSWTVRWYLVPNDLPAEPSKALLKKALKTIKL
;
A
#
# COMPACT_ATOMS: atom_id res chain seq x y z
N MET A 1 16.55 52.36 51.00
CA MET A 1 15.59 52.09 49.90
C MET A 1 16.18 50.92 49.07
N LYS A 2 15.69 49.67 49.27
CA LYS A 2 16.09 48.50 48.49
C LYS A 2 15.09 48.32 47.36
N ARG A 3 15.55 48.37 46.09
CA ARG A 3 14.76 48.07 44.94
C ARG A 3 14.77 46.54 44.68
N ILE A 4 13.60 45.93 44.74
CA ILE A 4 13.37 44.54 44.37
C ILE A 4 13.12 44.52 42.88
N LEU A 5 14.01 43.85 42.11
CA LEU A 5 13.77 43.52 40.70
C LEU A 5 12.93 42.23 40.68
N LEU A 6 11.70 42.31 40.19
CA LEU A 6 10.93 41.16 39.78
C LEU A 6 11.33 40.76 38.34
N SER A 7 11.95 39.60 38.18
CA SER A 7 12.14 38.97 36.86
C SER A 7 10.90 38.21 36.49
N LEU A 8 10.18 38.68 35.42
CA LEU A 8 9.15 37.91 34.75
C LEU A 8 9.81 36.83 33.89
N ALA A 9 9.62 35.57 34.27
CA ALA A 9 9.92 34.43 33.40
C ALA A 9 8.74 34.26 32.40
N ALA A 10 9.01 34.55 31.13
CA ALA A 10 8.06 34.25 30.05
C ALA A 10 8.06 32.75 29.78
N ILE A 11 6.98 32.08 30.15
CA ILE A 11 6.73 30.67 29.76
C ILE A 11 6.20 30.71 28.32
N SER A 12 7.03 30.32 27.36
CA SER A 12 6.58 30.09 26.00
C SER A 12 5.74 28.79 25.96
N LEU A 13 4.44 28.93 25.90
CA LEU A 13 3.57 27.81 25.50
C LEU A 13 3.87 27.50 24.03
N GLY A 14 4.66 26.46 23.80
CA GLY A 14 4.77 25.86 22.48
C GLY A 14 3.41 25.32 22.05
N SER A 15 2.77 25.94 21.08
CA SER A 15 1.56 25.42 20.45
C SER A 15 1.92 24.09 19.80
N ILE A 16 1.46 22.99 20.37
CA ILE A 16 1.43 21.71 19.68
C ILE A 16 0.39 21.87 18.58
N VAL A 17 0.83 22.15 17.36
CA VAL A 17 -0.02 22.05 16.19
C VAL A 17 -0.28 20.56 15.99
N LEU A 18 -1.39 20.04 16.54
CA LEU A 18 -1.93 18.78 16.09
C LEU A 18 -2.26 18.98 14.61
N SER A 19 -1.52 18.31 13.73
CA SER A 19 -1.86 18.21 12.32
C SER A 19 -3.25 17.57 12.25
N ALA A 20 -4.26 18.38 11.97
CA ALA A 20 -5.63 17.89 11.85
C ALA A 20 -5.68 16.92 10.66
N GLN A 21 -6.16 15.72 10.92
CA GLN A 21 -6.52 14.76 9.88
C GLN A 21 -7.59 15.43 9.00
N THR A 22 -7.34 15.51 7.70
CA THR A 22 -8.28 16.19 6.80
C THR A 22 -8.81 15.19 5.78
N PHE A 23 -10.11 14.94 5.81
CA PHE A 23 -10.83 14.26 4.74
C PHE A 23 -11.52 15.34 3.92
N SER A 24 -11.11 15.51 2.68
CA SER A 24 -11.75 16.47 1.78
C SER A 24 -12.28 15.76 0.55
N ASN A 25 -13.40 16.22 0.05
CA ASN A 25 -13.96 15.80 -1.24
C ASN A 25 -13.90 16.99 -2.21
N PRO A 26 -12.70 17.31 -2.79
CA PRO A 26 -12.52 18.45 -3.66
C PRO A 26 -13.14 18.28 -5.05
N GLU A 27 -13.36 17.03 -5.48
CA GLU A 27 -13.95 16.68 -6.77
C GLU A 27 -14.92 15.52 -6.61
N GLU A 28 -15.91 15.45 -7.46
CA GLU A 28 -16.94 14.42 -7.44
C GLU A 28 -16.33 13.00 -7.42
N GLY A 29 -16.59 12.24 -6.36
CA GLY A 29 -16.11 10.88 -6.14
C GLY A 29 -14.63 10.74 -5.76
N ARG A 30 -13.88 11.85 -5.57
CA ARG A 30 -12.49 11.83 -5.13
C ARG A 30 -12.34 12.35 -3.72
N TYR A 31 -11.62 11.60 -2.90
CA TYR A 31 -11.37 11.91 -1.50
C TYR A 31 -9.87 12.02 -1.24
N THR A 32 -9.51 12.96 -0.39
CA THR A 32 -8.11 13.17 0.02
C THR A 32 -7.96 12.89 1.51
N VAL A 33 -6.96 12.10 1.86
CA VAL A 33 -6.54 11.80 3.23
C VAL A 33 -5.13 12.32 3.42
N SER A 34 -4.91 13.15 4.45
CA SER A 34 -3.61 13.80 4.68
C SER A 34 -3.13 13.64 6.11
N THR A 35 -1.82 13.52 6.29
CA THR A 35 -1.12 13.58 7.58
C THR A 35 0.27 14.20 7.40
N GLY A 36 0.56 15.29 8.12
CA GLY A 36 1.78 16.07 7.89
C GLY A 36 1.91 16.51 6.43
N ASP A 37 3.06 16.23 5.82
CA ASP A 37 3.34 16.53 4.41
C ASP A 37 2.86 15.46 3.42
N VAL A 38 2.21 14.40 3.92
CA VAL A 38 1.79 13.25 3.11
C VAL A 38 0.33 13.36 2.75
N THR A 39 0.01 13.13 1.48
CA THR A 39 -1.37 13.19 0.95
C THR A 39 -1.64 12.00 0.06
N MET A 40 -2.79 11.36 0.28
CA MET A 40 -3.31 10.25 -0.53
C MET A 40 -4.64 10.67 -1.16
N THR A 41 -4.81 10.42 -2.47
CA THR A 41 -6.08 10.67 -3.17
C THR A 41 -6.69 9.33 -3.58
N ILE A 42 -7.97 9.16 -3.25
CA ILE A 42 -8.76 7.95 -3.50
C ILE A 42 -9.88 8.29 -4.49
N ASP A 43 -10.07 7.47 -5.52
CA ASP A 43 -11.14 7.59 -6.52
C ASP A 43 -12.24 6.56 -6.21
N ALA A 44 -13.26 6.98 -5.48
CA ALA A 44 -14.39 6.14 -5.09
C ALA A 44 -15.24 5.71 -6.31
N ALA A 45 -15.27 6.50 -7.38
CA ALA A 45 -16.01 6.18 -8.59
C ALA A 45 -15.38 5.03 -9.40
N ARG A 46 -14.13 4.68 -9.10
CA ARG A 46 -13.36 3.67 -9.85
C ARG A 46 -12.73 2.62 -8.93
N GLY A 47 -13.55 1.80 -8.29
CA GLY A 47 -13.10 0.70 -7.44
C GLY A 47 -12.46 1.15 -6.13
N GLY A 48 -12.64 2.40 -5.71
CA GLY A 48 -11.96 2.96 -4.54
C GLY A 48 -10.44 2.84 -4.66
N LYS A 49 -9.88 3.09 -5.86
CA LYS A 49 -8.43 3.04 -6.12
C LYS A 49 -7.73 4.22 -5.48
N ILE A 50 -6.52 3.98 -4.96
CA ILE A 50 -5.61 5.05 -4.58
C ILE A 50 -4.94 5.54 -5.86
N VAL A 51 -5.22 6.78 -6.28
CA VAL A 51 -4.78 7.31 -7.57
C VAL A 51 -3.60 8.25 -7.47
N SER A 52 -3.26 8.69 -6.26
CA SER A 52 -2.11 9.55 -5.96
C SER A 52 -1.63 9.30 -4.53
N PHE A 53 -0.31 9.30 -4.32
CA PHE A 53 0.31 9.29 -3.01
C PHE A 53 1.55 10.18 -3.04
N ARG A 54 1.51 11.29 -2.30
CA ARG A 54 2.47 12.39 -2.45
C ARG A 54 3.09 12.76 -1.13
N TYR A 55 4.35 13.16 -1.20
CA TYR A 55 5.01 13.95 -0.16
C TYR A 55 5.14 15.37 -0.69
N GLN A 56 4.39 16.32 -0.12
CA GLN A 56 4.21 17.66 -0.66
C GLN A 56 3.74 17.59 -2.14
N ASP A 57 4.53 18.08 -3.09
CA ASP A 57 4.25 18.08 -4.52
C ASP A 57 4.79 16.86 -5.28
N LYS A 58 5.59 15.98 -4.62
CA LYS A 58 6.24 14.85 -5.26
C LYS A 58 5.36 13.60 -5.22
N GLU A 59 5.00 13.08 -6.39
CA GLU A 59 4.20 11.87 -6.58
C GLU A 59 5.09 10.61 -6.57
N VAL A 60 4.62 9.54 -5.90
CA VAL A 60 5.34 8.26 -5.87
C VAL A 60 4.64 7.16 -6.66
N LEU A 61 3.33 7.25 -6.89
CA LEU A 61 2.63 6.28 -7.72
C LEU A 61 2.79 6.61 -9.21
N SER A 62 2.85 5.57 -10.03
CA SER A 62 2.84 5.75 -11.49
C SER A 62 1.55 6.44 -11.93
N GLN A 63 1.69 7.51 -12.71
CA GLN A 63 0.56 8.23 -13.30
C GLN A 63 0.21 7.69 -14.71
N THR A 64 0.91 6.66 -15.17
CA THR A 64 0.57 5.95 -16.40
C THR A 64 -0.73 5.19 -16.22
N ARG A 65 -1.63 5.35 -17.18
CA ARG A 65 -2.92 4.65 -17.18
C ARG A 65 -2.95 3.65 -18.33
N PHE A 66 -2.90 2.37 -18.01
CA PHE A 66 -3.43 1.32 -18.85
C PHE A 66 -4.94 1.22 -18.58
N PRO A 67 -5.80 0.88 -19.55
CA PRO A 67 -7.23 1.16 -19.47
C PRO A 67 -7.87 1.00 -18.10
N ASN A 68 -7.56 -0.04 -17.33
CA ASN A 68 -8.06 -0.24 -15.97
C ASN A 68 -6.94 -0.48 -14.94
N SER A 69 -5.68 -0.57 -15.35
CA SER A 69 -4.53 -0.83 -14.48
C SER A 69 -3.80 0.48 -14.19
N PHE A 70 -4.13 1.14 -13.07
CA PHE A 70 -3.51 2.38 -12.62
C PHE A 70 -3.65 2.53 -11.10
N GLY A 71 -2.80 3.34 -10.49
CA GLY A 71 -2.80 3.62 -9.07
C GLY A 71 -2.56 2.37 -8.22
N SER A 72 -3.17 2.31 -7.04
CA SER A 72 -3.22 1.11 -6.21
C SER A 72 -4.64 0.57 -6.15
N THR A 73 -4.77 -0.76 -6.22
CA THR A 73 -6.05 -1.48 -6.21
C THR A 73 -6.01 -2.61 -5.20
N PHE A 74 -7.18 -3.09 -4.83
CA PHE A 74 -7.34 -4.24 -3.94
C PHE A 74 -8.14 -5.33 -4.64
N TRP A 75 -7.60 -6.56 -4.63
CA TRP A 75 -8.26 -7.76 -5.15
C TRP A 75 -8.27 -8.86 -4.09
N THR A 76 -8.93 -9.97 -4.40
CA THR A 76 -8.86 -11.21 -3.63
C THR A 76 -7.88 -12.18 -4.29
N SER A 77 -7.16 -12.94 -3.48
CA SER A 77 -6.23 -13.99 -3.93
C SER A 77 -6.79 -15.38 -3.55
N PRO A 78 -6.53 -16.45 -4.33
CA PRO A 78 -5.65 -16.49 -5.50
C PRO A 78 -6.30 -15.93 -6.78
N GLN A 79 -5.47 -15.43 -7.69
CA GLN A 79 -5.94 -14.95 -8.99
C GLN A 79 -6.64 -16.03 -9.82
N SER A 80 -6.26 -17.29 -9.64
CA SER A 80 -6.85 -18.45 -10.34
C SER A 80 -8.35 -18.57 -10.14
N ASP A 81 -8.92 -18.05 -9.05
CA ASP A 81 -10.37 -18.15 -8.78
C ASP A 81 -11.20 -17.30 -9.73
N TRP A 82 -10.67 -16.17 -10.19
CA TRP A 82 -11.38 -15.23 -11.05
C TRP A 82 -10.73 -15.02 -12.42
N ASN A 83 -9.44 -15.35 -12.58
CA ASN A 83 -8.64 -15.13 -13.77
C ASN A 83 -8.59 -13.65 -14.18
N TRP A 84 -8.28 -13.36 -15.46
CA TRP A 84 -8.30 -12.00 -15.99
C TRP A 84 -9.56 -11.77 -16.84
N PRO A 85 -10.23 -10.62 -16.75
CA PRO A 85 -9.93 -9.42 -15.95
C PRO A 85 -10.36 -9.54 -14.48
N PRO A 86 -9.91 -8.61 -13.62
CA PRO A 86 -10.31 -8.57 -12.20
C PRO A 86 -11.82 -8.43 -12.02
N VAL A 87 -12.31 -8.89 -10.87
CA VAL A 87 -13.71 -8.79 -10.46
C VAL A 87 -14.15 -7.32 -10.49
N PRO A 88 -15.13 -6.94 -11.32
CA PRO A 88 -15.46 -5.53 -11.56
C PRO A 88 -15.92 -4.80 -10.31
N GLU A 89 -16.64 -5.46 -9.40
CA GLU A 89 -17.12 -4.89 -8.15
C GLU A 89 -15.96 -4.53 -7.20
N TYR A 90 -14.82 -5.21 -7.30
CA TYR A 90 -13.64 -4.94 -6.48
C TYR A 90 -12.71 -3.90 -7.14
N ASP A 91 -12.63 -3.91 -8.47
CA ASP A 91 -11.62 -3.18 -9.22
C ASP A 91 -12.09 -1.85 -9.83
N ARG A 92 -13.34 -1.76 -10.35
CA ARG A 92 -13.74 -0.64 -11.20
C ARG A 92 -15.12 -0.04 -10.96
N PHE A 93 -16.03 -0.76 -10.28
CA PHE A 93 -17.35 -0.23 -10.00
C PHE A 93 -17.29 0.82 -8.88
N PRO A 94 -18.24 1.77 -8.84
CA PRO A 94 -18.27 2.79 -7.81
C PRO A 94 -18.46 2.20 -6.42
N TYR A 95 -17.77 2.79 -5.45
CA TYR A 95 -17.93 2.55 -4.01
C TYR A 95 -18.74 3.69 -3.40
N THR A 96 -19.63 3.37 -2.49
CA THR A 96 -20.27 4.36 -1.63
C THR A 96 -19.26 4.85 -0.61
N ALA A 97 -19.22 6.17 -0.37
CA ALA A 97 -18.25 6.77 0.54
C ALA A 97 -18.95 7.43 1.73
N GLU A 98 -18.42 7.18 2.92
CA GLU A 98 -18.82 7.80 4.18
C GLU A 98 -17.56 8.42 4.80
N ALA A 99 -17.53 9.77 4.84
CA ALA A 99 -16.44 10.52 5.47
C ALA A 99 -16.88 10.91 6.89
N GLY A 100 -16.16 10.39 7.88
CA GLY A 100 -16.29 10.75 9.29
C GLY A 100 -15.13 11.62 9.77
N ASP A 101 -15.10 11.93 11.07
CA ASP A 101 -14.02 12.74 11.67
C ASP A 101 -12.69 12.00 11.76
N GLU A 102 -12.70 10.68 11.87
CA GLU A 102 -11.52 9.85 12.09
C GLU A 102 -11.15 8.96 10.90
N SER A 103 -12.09 8.68 9.99
CA SER A 103 -11.87 7.81 8.86
C SER A 103 -12.75 8.12 7.65
N LEU A 104 -12.28 7.73 6.48
CA LEU A 104 -13.05 7.62 5.26
C LEU A 104 -13.33 6.14 5.00
N ILE A 105 -14.61 5.76 4.94
CA ILE A 105 -15.04 4.40 4.66
C ILE A 105 -15.61 4.34 3.24
N LEU A 106 -15.09 3.42 2.45
CA LEU A 106 -15.59 3.11 1.11
C LEU A 106 -16.17 1.70 1.11
N THR A 107 -17.43 1.54 0.72
CA THR A 107 -18.12 0.26 0.62
C THR A 107 -18.45 -0.06 -0.83
N GLY A 108 -17.89 -1.16 -1.34
CA GLY A 108 -18.11 -1.65 -2.70
C GLY A 108 -19.44 -2.38 -2.85
N GLN A 109 -19.76 -2.73 -4.09
CA GLN A 109 -20.91 -3.57 -4.39
C GLN A 109 -20.60 -5.03 -4.06
N LYS A 110 -21.63 -5.83 -3.73
CA LYS A 110 -21.53 -7.28 -3.61
C LYS A 110 -21.24 -7.88 -4.99
N SER A 111 -20.23 -8.72 -5.08
CA SER A 111 -19.98 -9.47 -6.30
C SER A 111 -21.05 -10.53 -6.52
N GLU A 112 -21.72 -10.48 -7.65
CA GLU A 112 -22.71 -11.50 -8.05
C GLU A 112 -22.06 -12.87 -8.21
N ARG A 113 -20.80 -12.91 -8.68
CA ARG A 113 -20.09 -14.19 -8.91
C ARG A 113 -19.63 -14.84 -7.63
N PHE A 114 -19.15 -14.07 -6.66
CA PHE A 114 -18.51 -14.61 -5.44
C PHE A 114 -19.35 -14.42 -4.19
N GLY A 115 -20.34 -13.54 -4.21
CA GLY A 115 -21.14 -13.21 -3.05
C GLY A 115 -20.36 -12.49 -1.96
N MET A 116 -19.21 -11.91 -2.29
CA MET A 116 -18.39 -11.15 -1.36
C MET A 116 -18.43 -9.67 -1.68
N ARG A 117 -18.23 -8.84 -0.67
CA ARG A 117 -18.15 -7.38 -0.73
C ARG A 117 -16.82 -6.91 -0.16
N ILE A 118 -16.26 -5.85 -0.73
CA ILE A 118 -15.05 -5.20 -0.20
C ILE A 118 -15.43 -3.89 0.48
N ARG A 119 -14.90 -3.67 1.68
CA ARG A 119 -14.90 -2.39 2.39
C ARG A 119 -13.46 -1.94 2.59
N LYS A 120 -13.20 -0.65 2.39
CA LYS A 120 -11.89 -0.01 2.56
C LYS A 120 -12.05 1.13 3.55
N GLU A 121 -11.25 1.15 4.59
CA GLU A 121 -11.24 2.22 5.58
C GLU A 121 -9.87 2.90 5.57
N PHE A 122 -9.86 4.22 5.40
CA PHE A 122 -8.66 5.04 5.39
C PHE A 122 -8.64 5.91 6.64
N SER A 123 -7.54 5.86 7.37
CA SER A 123 -7.29 6.68 8.55
C SER A 123 -5.82 7.09 8.59
N THR A 124 -5.41 7.87 9.58
CA THR A 124 -4.03 8.29 9.73
C THR A 124 -3.47 7.97 11.10
N ASP A 125 -2.15 7.84 11.18
CA ASP A 125 -1.40 7.88 12.42
C ASP A 125 -0.47 9.11 12.41
N PRO A 126 -0.88 10.23 13.01
CA PRO A 126 -0.07 11.45 13.02
C PRO A 126 1.28 11.31 13.71
N LYS A 127 1.45 10.33 14.62
CA LYS A 127 2.72 10.09 15.32
C LYS A 127 3.79 9.53 14.39
N SER A 128 3.39 8.67 13.47
CA SER A 128 4.30 8.04 12.51
C SER A 128 4.19 8.64 11.10
N ASN A 129 3.29 9.62 10.88
CA ASN A 129 2.92 10.14 9.56
C ASN A 129 2.53 9.03 8.58
N ALA A 130 1.86 7.99 9.07
CA ALA A 130 1.38 6.90 8.26
C ALA A 130 -0.09 7.12 7.84
N ILE A 131 -0.42 6.73 6.62
CA ILE A 131 -1.81 6.49 6.22
C ILE A 131 -2.08 5.00 6.42
N ILE A 132 -3.16 4.70 7.13
CA ILE A 132 -3.59 3.35 7.48
C ILE A 132 -4.76 2.98 6.59
N ILE A 133 -4.66 1.84 5.92
CA ILE A 133 -5.72 1.31 5.08
C ILE A 133 -6.12 -0.03 5.64
N ARG A 134 -7.38 -0.15 6.07
CA ARG A 134 -7.97 -1.42 6.48
C ARG A 134 -8.90 -1.92 5.38
N TYR A 135 -8.54 -3.02 4.78
CA TYR A 135 -9.36 -3.75 3.84
C TYR A 135 -10.17 -4.81 4.57
N THR A 136 -11.45 -4.92 4.25
CA THR A 136 -12.33 -5.94 4.81
C THR A 136 -13.05 -6.66 3.67
N ILE A 137 -12.91 -7.98 3.64
CA ILE A 137 -13.65 -8.87 2.75
C ILE A 137 -14.82 -9.44 3.54
N ILE A 138 -16.04 -9.16 3.11
CA ILE A 138 -17.28 -9.57 3.78
C ILE A 138 -17.91 -10.69 2.96
N ASN A 139 -18.11 -11.86 3.55
CA ASN A 139 -18.76 -12.98 2.90
C ASN A 139 -20.29 -12.90 3.06
N GLU A 140 -20.96 -12.33 2.06
CA GLU A 140 -22.43 -12.26 2.00
C GLU A 140 -23.04 -13.42 1.17
N SER A 141 -22.28 -14.49 0.93
CA SER A 141 -22.79 -15.70 0.29
C SER A 141 -23.30 -16.72 1.31
N ASP A 142 -23.92 -17.79 0.83
CA ASP A 142 -24.41 -18.92 1.61
C ASP A 142 -23.36 -20.03 1.83
N LYS A 143 -22.10 -19.78 1.41
CA LYS A 143 -21.01 -20.76 1.43
C LYS A 143 -19.76 -20.18 2.11
N GLU A 144 -18.96 -21.05 2.69
CA GLU A 144 -17.60 -20.69 3.07
C GLU A 144 -16.80 -20.22 1.85
N ARG A 145 -15.99 -19.16 2.04
CA ARG A 145 -15.06 -18.64 1.05
C ARG A 145 -13.65 -18.68 1.63
N GLN A 146 -12.72 -19.19 0.87
CA GLN A 146 -11.31 -19.16 1.25
C GLN A 146 -10.59 -18.21 0.33
N VAL A 147 -10.02 -17.14 0.91
CA VAL A 147 -9.40 -16.01 0.16
C VAL A 147 -8.28 -15.40 0.96
N ALA A 148 -7.36 -14.73 0.26
CA ALA A 148 -6.42 -13.80 0.89
C ALA A 148 -6.68 -12.37 0.39
N PRO A 149 -6.46 -11.35 1.23
CA PRO A 149 -6.43 -9.96 0.80
C PRO A 149 -5.16 -9.69 -0.03
N TRP A 150 -5.29 -8.90 -1.09
CA TRP A 150 -4.20 -8.62 -2.03
C TRP A 150 -4.24 -7.15 -2.49
N GLU A 151 -3.20 -6.39 -2.12
CA GLU A 151 -3.03 -5.01 -2.57
C GLU A 151 -1.95 -4.92 -3.64
N ILE A 152 -2.24 -4.21 -4.73
CA ILE A 152 -1.35 -4.02 -5.86
C ILE A 152 -1.14 -2.52 -6.08
N SER A 153 0.09 -2.04 -5.92
CA SER A 153 0.44 -0.64 -6.15
C SER A 153 1.37 -0.51 -7.35
N ARG A 154 1.07 0.44 -8.23
CA ARG A 154 1.87 0.70 -9.43
C ARG A 154 2.78 1.87 -9.20
N VAL A 155 4.09 1.63 -9.31
CA VAL A 155 5.14 2.65 -9.19
C VAL A 155 5.82 2.86 -10.55
N PRO A 156 6.47 4.02 -10.79
CA PRO A 156 7.24 4.24 -12.01
C PRO A 156 8.28 3.14 -12.22
N ASN A 157 8.53 2.76 -13.48
CA ASN A 157 9.57 1.78 -13.83
C ASN A 157 10.96 2.45 -13.82
N GLY A 158 11.37 2.86 -12.65
CA GLY A 158 12.66 3.49 -12.31
C GLY A 158 12.90 3.33 -10.82
N GLY A 159 14.11 3.61 -10.35
CA GLY A 159 14.45 3.45 -8.94
C GLY A 159 14.67 1.99 -8.51
N MET A 160 14.26 1.65 -7.30
CA MET A 160 14.58 0.36 -6.68
C MET A 160 13.49 -0.10 -5.73
N VAL A 161 13.13 -1.40 -5.80
CA VAL A 161 12.30 -2.10 -4.81
C VAL A 161 13.19 -2.94 -3.90
N PHE A 162 12.89 -2.98 -2.61
CA PHE A 162 13.58 -3.86 -1.67
C PHE A 162 12.69 -4.27 -0.48
N PHE A 163 13.01 -5.42 0.07
CA PHE A 163 12.35 -6.02 1.24
C PHE A 163 13.27 -7.08 1.85
N GLN A 164 12.96 -7.53 3.06
CA GLN A 164 13.70 -8.66 3.65
C GLN A 164 13.10 -9.97 3.15
N ALA A 165 13.89 -10.78 2.46
CA ALA A 165 13.58 -12.13 2.05
C ALA A 165 14.87 -12.93 1.85
N LYS A 166 14.76 -14.26 1.86
CA LYS A 166 15.90 -15.15 1.58
C LYS A 166 16.05 -15.43 0.09
N GLU A 167 14.93 -15.44 -0.62
CA GLU A 167 14.85 -15.73 -2.05
C GLU A 167 13.65 -15.02 -2.69
N ALA A 168 13.68 -14.94 -4.02
CA ALA A 168 12.56 -14.53 -4.84
C ALA A 168 12.52 -15.47 -6.06
N VAL A 169 11.40 -16.15 -6.27
CA VAL A 169 11.27 -17.17 -7.31
C VAL A 169 10.36 -16.70 -8.44
N PRO A 170 10.63 -17.09 -9.70
CA PRO A 170 9.73 -16.79 -10.80
C PRO A 170 8.30 -17.26 -10.53
N ALA A 171 7.31 -16.46 -10.89
CA ALA A 171 5.90 -16.75 -10.65
C ALA A 171 5.09 -16.75 -11.96
N ASN A 172 3.93 -17.41 -11.96
CA ASN A 172 2.94 -17.43 -13.04
C ASN A 172 3.53 -17.81 -14.41
N ASN A 173 4.50 -18.74 -14.46
CA ASN A 173 5.23 -19.13 -15.67
C ASN A 173 5.92 -17.97 -16.40
N MET A 174 6.18 -16.87 -15.71
CA MET A 174 6.92 -15.72 -16.21
C MET A 174 8.41 -15.86 -15.89
N LYS A 175 9.24 -15.08 -16.57
CA LYS A 175 10.63 -14.90 -16.16
C LYS A 175 10.71 -14.21 -14.80
N GLY A 176 11.74 -14.51 -14.02
CA GLY A 176 12.05 -13.82 -12.77
C GLY A 176 12.61 -12.41 -13.00
N LEU A 177 12.65 -11.62 -11.93
CA LEU A 177 13.32 -10.34 -11.86
C LEU A 177 14.75 -10.53 -11.30
N PRO A 178 15.74 -9.75 -11.73
CA PRO A 178 17.13 -9.91 -11.31
C PRO A 178 17.38 -9.32 -9.91
N PHE A 179 16.77 -9.92 -8.90
CA PHE A 179 17.02 -9.56 -7.51
C PHE A 179 18.43 -9.93 -7.07
N THR A 180 19.08 -9.04 -6.32
CA THR A 180 20.30 -9.34 -5.57
C THR A 180 19.96 -9.53 -4.09
N PHE A 181 20.62 -10.50 -3.44
CA PHE A 181 20.40 -10.82 -2.03
C PHE A 181 21.66 -10.49 -1.24
N GLU A 182 21.73 -9.31 -0.72
CA GLU A 182 22.88 -8.81 0.02
C GLU A 182 22.47 -7.81 1.12
N LYS A 183 23.38 -7.53 2.04
CA LYS A 183 23.20 -6.52 3.09
C LYS A 183 21.94 -6.70 3.94
N GLY A 184 21.37 -7.91 3.95
CA GLY A 184 20.22 -8.30 4.77
C GLY A 184 18.85 -8.08 4.11
N ALA A 185 18.81 -7.81 2.81
CA ALA A 185 17.57 -7.67 2.04
C ALA A 185 17.70 -8.19 0.60
N ALA A 186 16.57 -8.36 -0.05
CA ALA A 186 16.42 -8.57 -1.47
C ALA A 186 16.25 -7.21 -2.16
N TRP A 187 16.99 -6.98 -3.25
CA TRP A 187 17.04 -5.69 -3.95
C TRP A 187 16.81 -5.88 -5.44
N TYR A 188 15.91 -5.10 -6.00
CA TYR A 188 15.69 -5.01 -7.44
C TYR A 188 15.87 -3.57 -7.90
N VAL A 189 17.02 -3.27 -8.48
CA VAL A 189 17.25 -2.02 -9.22
C VAL A 189 16.58 -2.18 -10.58
N MET A 190 15.61 -1.32 -10.88
CA MET A 190 14.78 -1.47 -12.07
C MET A 190 15.60 -1.30 -13.36
N ASP A 191 15.66 -2.36 -14.15
CA ASP A 191 16.48 -2.46 -15.37
C ASP A 191 15.72 -2.09 -16.64
N GLN A 192 14.42 -1.73 -16.50
CA GLN A 192 13.56 -1.34 -17.60
C GLN A 192 13.44 -2.35 -18.74
N ALA A 193 13.64 -3.64 -18.47
CA ALA A 193 13.46 -4.69 -19.47
C ALA A 193 12.02 -4.72 -19.99
N LYS A 194 11.85 -5.12 -21.25
CA LYS A 194 10.57 -5.11 -21.97
C LYS A 194 9.81 -6.44 -21.87
N GLU A 195 10.21 -7.31 -20.97
CA GLU A 195 9.58 -8.63 -20.81
C GLU A 195 8.61 -8.63 -19.63
N ASN A 196 7.56 -9.42 -19.73
CA ASN A 196 6.73 -9.75 -18.58
C ASN A 196 7.54 -10.60 -17.60
N ARG A 197 7.71 -10.08 -16.38
CA ARG A 197 8.46 -10.76 -15.34
C ARG A 197 7.72 -10.65 -14.03
N LYS A 198 7.66 -11.74 -13.28
CA LYS A 198 7.05 -11.76 -11.96
C LYS A 198 7.86 -12.65 -11.02
N ILE A 199 7.90 -12.26 -9.75
CA ILE A 199 8.44 -13.09 -8.67
C ILE A 199 7.45 -13.21 -7.52
N ASN A 200 7.57 -14.31 -6.79
CA ASN A 200 7.02 -14.56 -5.47
C ASN A 200 8.15 -14.55 -4.44
N ALA A 201 7.90 -13.98 -3.28
CA ALA A 201 8.83 -13.99 -2.16
C ALA A 201 8.09 -14.08 -0.81
N ASP A 202 8.71 -14.80 0.13
CA ASP A 202 8.32 -14.83 1.55
C ASP A 202 9.09 -13.68 2.25
N GLY A 203 8.39 -12.64 2.64
CA GLY A 203 8.95 -11.41 3.16
C GLY A 203 9.09 -11.35 4.68
N LYS A 204 8.98 -10.14 5.24
CA LYS A 204 8.93 -9.87 6.68
C LYS A 204 7.91 -8.77 7.00
N GLY A 205 6.73 -8.83 6.38
CA GLY A 205 5.62 -7.91 6.62
C GLY A 205 5.88 -6.48 6.16
N TRP A 206 6.80 -6.27 5.22
CA TRP A 206 7.04 -4.96 4.64
C TRP A 206 7.78 -5.02 3.29
N LEU A 207 7.55 -4.01 2.47
CA LEU A 207 8.32 -3.73 1.27
C LEU A 207 8.54 -2.23 1.09
N ALA A 208 9.58 -1.83 0.37
CA ALA A 208 9.89 -0.44 0.09
C ALA A 208 10.24 -0.21 -1.39
N PHE A 209 9.89 0.98 -1.86
CA PHE A 209 10.27 1.52 -3.16
C PHE A 209 10.99 2.84 -2.97
N CYS A 210 12.14 3.02 -3.63
CA CYS A 210 12.92 4.25 -3.62
C CYS A 210 13.07 4.81 -5.02
N ASP A 211 12.65 6.05 -5.21
CA ASP A 211 12.85 6.81 -6.45
C ASP A 211 12.70 8.31 -6.18
N ASN A 212 13.32 9.13 -7.00
CA ASN A 212 13.12 10.57 -7.08
C ASN A 212 13.20 11.33 -5.74
N GLY A 213 14.10 10.89 -4.86
CA GLY A 213 14.31 11.50 -3.54
C GLY A 213 13.24 11.14 -2.50
N LEU A 214 12.46 10.09 -2.74
CA LEU A 214 11.45 9.55 -1.85
C LEU A 214 11.72 8.07 -1.53
N MET A 215 11.23 7.65 -0.37
CA MET A 215 11.09 6.24 0.03
C MET A 215 9.63 5.99 0.41
N PHE A 216 8.95 5.15 -0.36
CA PHE A 216 7.63 4.64 -0.09
C PHE A 216 7.76 3.28 0.59
N ILE A 217 7.13 3.09 1.74
CA ILE A 217 7.18 1.82 2.49
C ILE A 217 5.75 1.40 2.79
N LYS A 218 5.46 0.13 2.54
CA LYS A 218 4.22 -0.54 2.91
C LYS A 218 4.54 -1.54 4.01
N LYS A 219 3.81 -1.46 5.14
CA LYS A 219 3.93 -2.39 6.26
C LYS A 219 2.59 -3.09 6.49
N PHE A 220 2.66 -4.41 6.60
CA PHE A 220 1.52 -5.31 6.77
C PHE A 220 1.90 -6.44 7.74
N ASP A 221 1.03 -7.39 7.98
CA ASP A 221 1.32 -8.54 8.84
C ASP A 221 2.24 -9.53 8.11
N ASP A 222 3.34 -9.94 8.75
CA ASP A 222 4.24 -11.00 8.28
C ASP A 222 3.48 -12.34 8.35
N ILE A 223 3.31 -13.02 7.24
CA ILE A 223 2.66 -14.33 7.18
C ILE A 223 3.70 -15.43 6.96
N LYS A 224 3.37 -16.66 7.34
CA LYS A 224 4.19 -17.81 6.95
C LYS A 224 3.93 -18.14 5.49
N SER A 225 4.94 -18.62 4.79
CA SER A 225 4.78 -19.10 3.41
C SER A 225 3.72 -20.19 3.24
N SER A 226 3.48 -21.00 4.30
CA SER A 226 2.39 -21.98 4.33
C SER A 226 0.98 -21.37 4.37
N ASP A 227 0.86 -20.12 4.76
CA ASP A 227 -0.41 -19.42 4.92
C ASP A 227 -0.73 -18.54 3.71
N ALA A 228 0.14 -18.54 2.70
CA ALA A 228 -0.11 -17.88 1.42
C ALA A 228 -1.17 -18.63 0.60
N ALA A 229 -1.89 -17.92 -0.27
CA ALA A 229 -2.84 -18.55 -1.19
C ALA A 229 -2.10 -19.44 -2.22
N PRO A 230 -2.77 -20.46 -2.78
CA PRO A 230 -2.16 -21.40 -3.73
C PRO A 230 -1.48 -20.69 -4.91
N ALA A 231 -0.21 -20.99 -5.15
CA ALA A 231 0.67 -20.41 -6.18
C ALA A 231 0.97 -18.90 -6.01
N GLU A 232 0.61 -18.31 -4.89
CA GLU A 232 0.85 -16.91 -4.55
C GLU A 232 1.89 -16.79 -3.42
N ALA A 233 2.20 -15.56 -3.00
CA ALA A 233 3.13 -15.29 -1.89
C ALA A 233 2.81 -13.98 -1.18
N GLU A 234 3.41 -13.78 -0.02
CA GLU A 234 3.29 -12.56 0.78
C GLU A 234 3.68 -11.31 -0.02
N ILE A 235 4.80 -11.38 -0.76
CA ILE A 235 5.28 -10.28 -1.62
C ILE A 235 5.39 -10.77 -3.06
N GLN A 236 4.88 -9.97 -3.97
CA GLN A 236 5.01 -10.19 -5.39
C GLN A 236 5.48 -8.91 -6.07
N ILE A 237 6.37 -9.04 -7.06
CA ILE A 237 6.79 -7.91 -7.89
C ILE A 237 6.57 -8.31 -9.35
N TYR A 238 5.79 -7.48 -10.07
CA TYR A 238 5.50 -7.68 -11.48
C TYR A 238 6.00 -6.50 -12.31
N ALA A 239 6.81 -6.77 -13.31
CA ALA A 239 7.28 -5.77 -14.26
C ALA A 239 6.46 -5.84 -15.56
N ASN A 240 5.79 -4.73 -15.86
CA ASN A 240 4.96 -4.62 -17.04
C ASN A 240 5.79 -4.39 -18.31
N PRO A 241 5.42 -5.03 -19.45
CA PRO A 241 6.08 -4.77 -20.72
C PRO A 241 5.95 -3.32 -21.16
N GLY A 242 6.94 -2.84 -21.88
CA GLY A 242 6.93 -1.49 -22.45
C GLY A 242 7.34 -0.39 -21.48
N LYS A 243 7.90 -0.73 -20.32
CA LYS A 243 8.46 0.24 -19.36
C LYS A 243 7.45 1.23 -18.79
N THR A 244 6.21 0.81 -18.57
CA THR A 244 5.15 1.70 -18.11
C THR A 244 5.12 1.84 -16.60
N PHE A 245 5.12 0.71 -15.86
CA PHE A 245 5.16 0.66 -14.40
C PHE A 245 5.69 -0.68 -13.90
N VAL A 246 6.00 -0.73 -12.62
CA VAL A 246 6.22 -1.96 -11.86
C VAL A 246 5.11 -2.07 -10.82
N GLU A 247 4.53 -3.25 -10.64
CA GLU A 247 3.61 -3.55 -9.56
C GLU A 247 4.39 -4.06 -8.36
N ILE A 248 4.19 -3.41 -7.24
CA ILE A 248 4.63 -3.84 -5.92
C ILE A 248 3.39 -4.31 -5.17
N GLU A 249 3.41 -5.58 -4.78
CA GLU A 249 2.22 -6.28 -4.35
C GLU A 249 2.47 -6.98 -3.01
N GLU A 250 1.47 -6.97 -2.14
CA GLU A 250 1.50 -7.74 -0.90
C GLU A 250 0.17 -8.42 -0.65
N GLN A 251 0.23 -9.55 0.06
CA GLN A 251 -0.92 -10.39 0.40
C GLN A 251 -0.93 -10.71 1.90
N GLY A 252 -2.14 -10.83 2.45
CA GLY A 252 -2.34 -11.40 3.77
C GLY A 252 -2.58 -12.91 3.71
N ALA A 253 -2.87 -13.50 4.88
CA ALA A 253 -3.09 -14.95 5.01
C ALA A 253 -4.33 -15.43 4.25
N TYR A 254 -4.21 -16.62 3.64
CA TYR A 254 -5.29 -17.34 2.98
C TYR A 254 -6.22 -17.93 4.01
N THR A 255 -7.39 -17.33 4.19
CA THR A 255 -8.28 -17.56 5.34
C THR A 255 -9.66 -17.99 4.88
N THR A 256 -10.26 -18.94 5.59
CA THR A 256 -11.66 -19.32 5.40
C THR A 256 -12.58 -18.34 6.12
N ILE A 257 -13.56 -17.79 5.40
CA ILE A 257 -14.57 -16.85 5.90
C ILE A 257 -15.94 -17.55 5.81
N ALA A 258 -16.58 -17.81 6.95
CA ALA A 258 -17.92 -18.39 6.99
C ALA A 258 -18.98 -17.42 6.43
N PRO A 259 -20.18 -17.92 6.05
CA PRO A 259 -21.30 -17.06 5.66
C PRO A 259 -21.64 -16.02 6.73
N GLY A 260 -21.70 -14.74 6.34
CA GLY A 260 -21.97 -13.63 7.22
C GLY A 260 -20.77 -13.08 7.99
N GLU A 261 -19.61 -13.76 7.92
CA GLU A 261 -18.37 -13.33 8.58
C GLU A 261 -17.52 -12.45 7.67
N GLU A 262 -16.51 -11.81 8.27
CA GLU A 262 -15.58 -10.90 7.55
C GLU A 262 -14.11 -11.18 7.90
N LEU A 263 -13.24 -10.90 6.94
CA LEU A 263 -11.78 -10.91 7.08
C LEU A 263 -11.25 -9.49 6.92
N SER A 264 -10.62 -8.97 7.96
CA SER A 264 -9.95 -7.66 7.91
C SER A 264 -8.44 -7.80 7.84
N TRP A 265 -7.80 -6.95 7.06
CA TRP A 265 -6.36 -6.88 6.89
C TRP A 265 -5.92 -5.42 6.77
N THR A 266 -4.79 -5.05 7.40
CA THR A 266 -4.34 -3.66 7.49
C THR A 266 -2.98 -3.47 6.85
N VAL A 267 -2.88 -2.46 5.98
CA VAL A 267 -1.62 -1.97 5.42
C VAL A 267 -1.36 -0.55 5.90
N ARG A 268 -0.13 -0.26 6.31
CA ARG A 268 0.33 1.07 6.67
C ARG A 268 1.26 1.59 5.58
N TRP A 269 0.94 2.74 5.03
CA TRP A 269 1.73 3.40 4.00
C TRP A 269 2.52 4.56 4.61
N TYR A 270 3.82 4.54 4.39
CA TYR A 270 4.74 5.61 4.79
C TYR A 270 5.38 6.21 3.55
N LEU A 271 5.49 7.52 3.50
CA LEU A 271 6.20 8.23 2.45
C LEU A 271 7.13 9.25 3.09
N VAL A 272 8.42 9.07 2.92
CA VAL A 272 9.45 9.91 3.55
C VAL A 272 10.47 10.40 2.53
N PRO A 273 11.03 11.61 2.71
CA PRO A 273 12.18 12.05 1.93
C PRO A 273 13.34 11.06 2.04
N ASN A 274 14.02 10.82 0.92
CA ASN A 274 15.18 9.95 0.86
C ASN A 274 16.32 10.59 0.07
N ASP A 275 17.39 10.93 0.77
CA ASP A 275 18.62 11.52 0.24
C ASP A 275 19.69 10.47 -0.11
N LEU A 276 19.43 9.19 0.21
CA LEU A 276 20.34 8.10 -0.09
C LEU A 276 20.15 7.64 -1.55
N PRO A 277 21.21 7.24 -2.26
CA PRO A 277 21.10 6.66 -3.61
C PRO A 277 20.16 5.45 -3.63
N ALA A 278 19.42 5.28 -4.74
CA ALA A 278 18.59 4.09 -4.97
C ALA A 278 19.46 2.90 -5.40
N GLU A 279 20.30 2.44 -4.50
CA GLU A 279 21.20 1.30 -4.66
C GLU A 279 21.25 0.47 -3.37
N PRO A 280 21.55 -0.86 -3.45
CA PRO A 280 21.62 -1.72 -2.28
C PRO A 280 22.54 -1.16 -1.20
N SER A 281 22.01 -0.87 0.00
CA SER A 281 22.82 -0.35 1.11
C SER A 281 22.23 -0.66 2.48
N LYS A 282 23.13 -0.89 3.48
CA LYS A 282 22.72 -1.02 4.88
C LYS A 282 22.05 0.26 5.41
N ALA A 283 22.38 1.42 4.85
CA ALA A 283 21.81 2.70 5.26
C ALA A 283 20.33 2.79 4.86
N LEU A 284 19.98 2.40 3.63
CA LEU A 284 18.59 2.33 3.17
C LEU A 284 17.77 1.32 3.99
N LEU A 285 18.30 0.10 4.19
CA LEU A 285 17.64 -0.90 5.02
C LEU A 285 17.38 -0.37 6.45
N LYS A 286 18.39 0.25 7.07
CA LYS A 286 18.26 0.83 8.41
C LYS A 286 17.21 1.96 8.42
N LYS A 287 17.18 2.81 7.39
CA LYS A 287 16.19 3.89 7.25
C LYS A 287 14.78 3.33 7.14
N ALA A 288 14.53 2.34 6.27
CA ALA A 288 13.24 1.68 6.14
C ALA A 288 12.78 1.08 7.47
N LEU A 289 13.61 0.24 8.10
CA LEU A 289 13.28 -0.39 9.36
C LEU A 289 13.05 0.61 10.51
N LYS A 290 13.78 1.74 10.52
CA LYS A 290 13.55 2.81 11.50
C LYS A 290 12.19 3.48 11.29
N THR A 291 11.80 3.71 10.05
CA THR A 291 10.52 4.36 9.70
C THR A 291 9.32 3.52 10.16
N ILE A 292 9.38 2.20 10.02
CA ILE A 292 8.24 1.32 10.34
C ILE A 292 8.24 0.79 11.78
N LYS A 293 9.21 1.14 12.60
CA LYS A 293 9.35 0.63 14.00
C LYS A 293 8.60 1.45 15.04
N LEU A 294 7.93 2.50 14.66
CA LEU A 294 7.17 3.34 15.58
C LEU A 294 5.91 2.65 16.09
#